data_3b5dca4278600ebf7b087aa21cecbdc9
#
_entry.id   3b5dca4278600ebf7b087aa21cecbdc9
#
_cell.length_a   1.000
_cell.length_b   1.000
_cell.length_c   1.000
_cell.angle_alpha   90.00
_cell.angle_beta   90.00
_cell.angle_gamma   90.00
#
_symmetry.space_group_name_H-M   'P 1'
#
loop_
_entity.id
_entity.type
_entity.pdbx_description
1 polymer ?
#
loop_
_entity_poly.entity_id
_entity_poly.type
_entity_poly.pdbx_seq_one_letter_code
_entity_poly.pdbx_strand_id
1 'polypeptide(L)'
;MGFLNQINSVKSLPEIRTKLDYIPYDTTDLLTAKAIIHKLSIKGEIDFIIKNEDQISFPVNKPGLITRVKVNTHTDSVVITRVMEGSMRAMNYLHIMPGQHNAKIRGNSLFLKIWRLIADAVVYLLLFLILSGVFLWCYLKFERRKGFYAIILGFLFFIGLLFIIL
;
A
#
# COMPACT_ATOMS: atom_id res chain seq x y z
N MET A 1 6.24 -19.26 -22.98
CA MET A 1 6.60 -17.81 -22.99
C MET A 1 5.40 -16.86 -22.89
N GLY A 2 4.19 -17.20 -23.34
CA GLY A 2 3.01 -16.29 -23.30
C GLY A 2 2.47 -15.94 -21.91
N PHE A 3 2.54 -16.85 -20.94
CA PHE A 3 1.97 -16.65 -19.60
C PHE A 3 2.73 -15.58 -18.78
N LEU A 4 4.05 -15.57 -18.84
CA LEU A 4 4.89 -14.57 -18.14
C LEU A 4 4.73 -13.15 -18.69
N ASN A 5 4.43 -13.02 -19.99
CA ASN A 5 4.17 -11.72 -20.62
C ASN A 5 2.82 -11.12 -20.16
N GLN A 6 1.81 -11.94 -19.87
CA GLN A 6 0.53 -11.46 -19.31
C GLN A 6 0.66 -10.99 -17.87
N ILE A 7 1.55 -11.61 -17.07
CA ILE A 7 1.76 -11.27 -15.67
C ILE A 7 2.39 -9.88 -15.50
N ASN A 8 3.22 -9.44 -16.46
CA ASN A 8 3.95 -8.18 -16.41
C ASN A 8 3.46 -7.12 -17.42
N SER A 9 2.35 -7.37 -18.13
CA SER A 9 1.84 -6.44 -19.13
C SER A 9 1.34 -5.14 -18.49
N VAL A 10 1.97 -4.03 -18.84
CA VAL A 10 1.49 -2.68 -18.51
C VAL A 10 0.65 -2.19 -19.68
N LYS A 11 -0.63 -1.91 -19.43
CA LYS A 11 -1.57 -1.42 -20.44
C LYS A 11 -2.08 -0.04 -20.05
N SER A 12 -1.79 0.97 -20.86
CA SER A 12 -2.41 2.28 -20.73
C SER A 12 -3.83 2.24 -21.31
N LEU A 13 -4.79 2.75 -20.56
CA LEU A 13 -6.16 2.94 -21.00
C LEU A 13 -6.31 4.32 -21.66
N PRO A 14 -7.35 4.51 -22.50
CA PRO A 14 -7.60 5.80 -23.12
C PRO A 14 -7.73 6.90 -22.09
N GLU A 15 -7.26 8.08 -22.45
CA GLU A 15 -7.33 9.27 -21.63
C GLU A 15 -8.78 9.78 -21.56
N ILE A 16 -9.23 10.07 -20.35
CA ILE A 16 -10.56 10.62 -20.11
C ILE A 16 -10.40 12.10 -19.74
N ARG A 17 -11.05 12.96 -20.49
CA ARG A 17 -11.12 14.40 -20.19
C ARG A 17 -12.50 14.76 -19.71
N THR A 18 -12.58 15.45 -18.58
CA THR A 18 -13.82 15.92 -18.00
C THR A 18 -13.63 17.30 -17.38
N LYS A 19 -14.71 18.01 -17.14
CA LYS A 19 -14.69 19.30 -16.45
C LYS A 19 -15.43 19.14 -15.13
N LEU A 20 -14.92 19.75 -14.06
CA LEU A 20 -15.57 19.75 -12.75
C LEU A 20 -16.20 21.13 -12.52
N ASP A 21 -17.44 21.15 -12.02
CA ASP A 21 -18.19 22.40 -11.81
C ASP A 21 -17.60 23.27 -10.69
N TYR A 22 -16.95 22.66 -9.71
CA TYR A 22 -16.33 23.35 -8.59
C TYR A 22 -15.26 22.52 -7.92
N ILE A 23 -14.12 23.11 -7.65
CA ILE A 23 -13.01 22.50 -6.88
C ILE A 23 -12.65 23.45 -5.72
N PRO A 24 -12.64 22.98 -4.46
CA PRO A 24 -12.26 23.82 -3.32
C PRO A 24 -10.73 23.97 -3.26
N TYR A 25 -10.21 24.99 -3.89
CA TYR A 25 -8.75 25.27 -3.90
C TYR A 25 -8.25 25.95 -2.62
N ASP A 26 -9.14 26.47 -1.78
CA ASP A 26 -8.81 27.22 -0.55
C ASP A 26 -8.43 26.30 0.63
N THR A 27 -8.42 25.00 0.40
CA THR A 27 -8.11 24.00 1.42
C THR A 27 -6.71 23.40 1.23
N THR A 28 -6.28 22.57 2.17
CA THR A 28 -5.03 21.81 2.05
C THR A 28 -5.04 20.98 0.76
N ASP A 29 -3.91 20.89 0.06
CA ASP A 29 -3.80 20.16 -1.22
C ASP A 29 -4.35 18.73 -1.14
N LEU A 30 -4.20 18.06 0.01
CA LEU A 30 -4.77 16.74 0.24
C LEU A 30 -6.30 16.76 0.31
N LEU A 31 -6.92 17.78 0.90
CA LEU A 31 -8.38 17.90 0.96
C LEU A 31 -8.95 18.20 -0.43
N THR A 32 -8.27 19.05 -1.18
CA THR A 32 -8.59 19.32 -2.60
C THR A 32 -8.53 18.03 -3.43
N ALA A 33 -7.44 17.27 -3.32
CA ALA A 33 -7.30 16.00 -4.03
C ALA A 33 -8.39 14.99 -3.62
N LYS A 34 -8.76 14.91 -2.33
CA LYS A 34 -9.87 14.06 -1.85
C LYS A 34 -11.22 14.49 -2.42
N ALA A 35 -11.51 15.79 -2.49
CA ALA A 35 -12.73 16.30 -3.08
C ALA A 35 -12.82 15.92 -4.57
N ILE A 36 -11.71 16.04 -5.29
CA ILE A 36 -11.61 15.65 -6.70
C ILE A 36 -11.88 14.15 -6.90
N ILE A 37 -11.20 13.27 -6.16
CA ILE A 37 -11.41 11.81 -6.31
C ILE A 37 -12.82 11.39 -5.89
N HIS A 38 -13.42 12.06 -4.92
CA HIS A 38 -14.80 11.81 -4.52
C HIS A 38 -15.78 12.16 -5.63
N LYS A 39 -15.65 13.34 -6.24
CA LYS A 39 -16.47 13.77 -7.38
C LYS A 39 -16.32 12.85 -8.60
N LEU A 40 -15.10 12.39 -8.87
CA LEU A 40 -14.80 11.49 -9.98
C LEU A 40 -15.10 10.02 -9.66
N SER A 41 -15.58 9.70 -8.46
CA SER A 41 -15.82 8.34 -7.97
C SER A 41 -14.59 7.43 -8.11
N ILE A 42 -13.38 8.00 -8.01
CA ILE A 42 -12.12 7.25 -8.08
C ILE A 42 -11.84 6.66 -6.70
N LYS A 43 -11.60 5.34 -6.66
CA LYS A 43 -11.25 4.61 -5.43
C LYS A 43 -9.77 4.25 -5.45
N GLY A 44 -9.06 4.52 -4.38
CA GLY A 44 -7.64 4.21 -4.24
C GLY A 44 -6.99 5.04 -3.14
N GLU A 45 -5.68 5.08 -3.14
CA GLU A 45 -4.87 5.88 -2.22
C GLU A 45 -4.14 6.97 -2.96
N ILE A 46 -4.26 8.21 -2.50
CA ILE A 46 -3.50 9.35 -3.01
C ILE A 46 -2.06 9.19 -2.52
N ASP A 47 -1.11 9.15 -3.43
CA ASP A 47 0.30 9.02 -3.09
C ASP A 47 0.92 10.40 -2.84
N PHE A 48 1.58 10.96 -3.81
CA PHE A 48 2.17 12.30 -3.72
C PHE A 48 1.34 13.31 -4.51
N ILE A 49 1.36 14.58 -4.07
CA ILE A 49 0.65 15.67 -4.75
C ILE A 49 1.71 16.64 -5.24
N ILE A 50 1.69 16.92 -6.53
CA ILE A 50 2.52 17.93 -7.16
C ILE A 50 1.61 19.08 -7.54
N LYS A 51 1.86 20.27 -6.97
CA LYS A 51 1.12 21.49 -7.26
C LYS A 51 2.07 22.48 -7.91
N ASN A 52 1.72 22.90 -9.10
CA ASN A 52 2.31 24.04 -9.80
C ASN A 52 1.28 25.18 -9.82
N GLU A 53 1.67 26.36 -10.27
CA GLU A 53 0.78 27.53 -10.31
C GLU A 53 -0.56 27.25 -11.01
N ASP A 54 -0.52 26.53 -12.14
CA ASP A 54 -1.69 26.29 -13.00
C ASP A 54 -2.23 24.88 -12.95
N GLN A 55 -1.56 23.97 -12.23
CA GLN A 55 -1.89 22.54 -12.31
C GLN A 55 -1.64 21.79 -10.99
N ILE A 56 -2.62 20.98 -10.60
CA ILE A 56 -2.48 19.99 -9.54
C ILE A 56 -2.46 18.61 -10.18
N SER A 57 -1.44 17.81 -9.87
CA SER A 57 -1.33 16.44 -10.35
C SER A 57 -1.02 15.47 -9.20
N PHE A 58 -1.70 14.34 -9.20
CA PHE A 58 -1.49 13.30 -8.21
C PHE A 58 -1.86 11.92 -8.76
N PRO A 59 -1.10 10.87 -8.41
CA PRO A 59 -1.49 9.51 -8.67
C PRO A 59 -2.42 8.99 -7.58
N VAL A 60 -3.39 8.20 -7.97
CA VAL A 60 -4.26 7.41 -7.11
C VAL A 60 -3.96 5.95 -7.35
N ASN A 61 -3.36 5.30 -6.36
CA ASN A 61 -2.87 3.95 -6.44
C ASN A 61 -3.89 2.95 -5.90
N LYS A 62 -4.05 1.86 -6.63
CA LYS A 62 -4.86 0.70 -6.29
C LYS A 62 -4.11 -0.55 -6.76
N PRO A 63 -4.23 -1.71 -6.10
CA PRO A 63 -3.56 -2.91 -6.57
C PRO A 63 -3.86 -3.18 -8.05
N GLY A 64 -2.81 -3.20 -8.89
CA GLY A 64 -2.92 -3.43 -10.32
C GLY A 64 -3.44 -2.26 -11.16
N LEU A 65 -3.68 -1.08 -10.57
CA LEU A 65 -4.19 0.09 -11.30
C LEU A 65 -3.62 1.38 -10.71
N ILE A 66 -2.96 2.16 -11.54
CA ILE A 66 -2.55 3.53 -11.22
C ILE A 66 -3.43 4.49 -12.03
N THR A 67 -4.11 5.39 -11.33
CA THR A 67 -4.89 6.47 -11.96
C THR A 67 -4.17 7.79 -11.72
N ARG A 68 -3.64 8.39 -12.77
CA ARG A 68 -3.02 9.72 -12.71
C ARG A 68 -4.08 10.76 -13.00
N VAL A 69 -4.28 11.67 -12.07
CA VAL A 69 -5.23 12.78 -12.19
C VAL A 69 -4.43 14.06 -12.35
N LYS A 70 -4.71 14.82 -13.40
CA LYS A 70 -4.15 16.14 -13.64
C LYS A 70 -5.30 17.13 -13.75
N VAL A 71 -5.26 18.18 -12.97
CA VAL A 71 -6.30 19.19 -12.91
C VAL A 71 -5.68 20.55 -13.25
N ASN A 72 -6.26 21.25 -14.21
CA ASN A 72 -5.90 22.62 -14.49
C ASN A 72 -6.73 23.53 -13.59
N THR A 73 -6.07 24.38 -12.80
CA THR A 73 -6.71 25.25 -11.79
C THR A 73 -7.48 26.41 -12.39
N HIS A 74 -7.16 26.82 -13.62
CA HIS A 74 -7.84 27.92 -14.29
C HIS A 74 -9.11 27.51 -15.05
N THR A 75 -9.07 26.31 -15.64
CA THR A 75 -10.16 25.84 -16.51
C THR A 75 -11.05 24.78 -15.86
N ASP A 76 -10.71 24.33 -14.63
CA ASP A 76 -11.32 23.19 -13.94
C ASP A 76 -11.38 21.92 -14.81
N SER A 77 -10.51 21.86 -15.83
CA SER A 77 -10.42 20.69 -16.69
C SER A 77 -9.58 19.61 -16.03
N VAL A 78 -10.09 18.38 -16.05
CA VAL A 78 -9.46 17.22 -15.45
C VAL A 78 -9.12 16.21 -16.53
N VAL A 79 -7.87 15.78 -16.52
CA VAL A 79 -7.34 14.73 -17.39
C VAL A 79 -7.03 13.52 -16.52
N ILE A 80 -7.62 12.38 -16.85
CA ILE A 80 -7.48 11.12 -16.13
C ILE A 80 -6.81 10.11 -17.04
N THR A 81 -5.63 9.66 -16.66
CA THR A 81 -4.90 8.58 -17.35
C THR A 81 -4.85 7.36 -16.44
N ARG A 82 -5.30 6.21 -16.93
CA ARG A 82 -5.29 4.94 -16.20
C ARG A 82 -4.26 4.01 -16.78
N VAL A 83 -3.44 3.44 -15.91
CA VAL A 83 -2.42 2.47 -16.27
C VAL A 83 -2.71 1.18 -15.51
N MET A 84 -3.07 0.13 -16.23
CA MET A 84 -3.22 -1.21 -15.65
C MET A 84 -1.84 -1.85 -15.55
N GLU A 85 -1.53 -2.34 -14.37
CA GLU A 85 -0.29 -3.07 -14.08
C GLU A 85 -0.59 -4.56 -13.95
N GLY A 86 0.38 -5.40 -14.28
CA GLY A 86 0.23 -6.85 -14.14
C GLY A 86 0.08 -7.31 -12.69
N SER A 87 -0.35 -8.55 -12.50
CA SER A 87 -0.62 -9.15 -11.18
C SER A 87 0.59 -9.15 -10.24
N MET A 88 1.81 -9.29 -10.78
CA MET A 88 3.03 -9.23 -9.97
C MET A 88 3.22 -7.85 -9.32
N ARG A 89 2.97 -6.78 -10.06
CA ARG A 89 3.04 -5.42 -9.50
C ARG A 89 1.91 -5.14 -8.51
N ALA A 90 0.73 -5.71 -8.76
CA ALA A 90 -0.38 -5.63 -7.81
C ALA A 90 -0.04 -6.30 -6.47
N MET A 91 0.58 -7.48 -6.49
CA MET A 91 1.05 -8.18 -5.29
C MET A 91 2.16 -7.40 -4.58
N ASN A 92 3.13 -6.89 -5.33
CA ASN A 92 4.20 -6.06 -4.77
C ASN A 92 3.65 -4.80 -4.08
N TYR A 93 2.67 -4.14 -4.70
CA TYR A 93 1.99 -2.99 -4.10
C TYR A 93 1.32 -3.36 -2.76
N LEU A 94 0.63 -4.52 -2.68
CA LEU A 94 0.01 -4.99 -1.44
C LEU A 94 1.03 -5.28 -0.34
N HIS A 95 2.26 -5.61 -0.71
CA HIS A 95 3.34 -5.91 0.24
C HIS A 95 4.04 -4.65 0.77
N ILE A 96 4.21 -3.63 -0.09
CA ILE A 96 4.97 -2.40 0.21
C ILE A 96 4.03 -1.23 0.57
N MET A 97 2.70 -1.43 0.51
CA MET A 97 1.76 -0.33 0.70
C MET A 97 1.99 0.43 2.03
N PRO A 98 1.76 1.75 2.07
CA PRO A 98 1.89 2.54 3.29
C PRO A 98 1.05 1.99 4.44
N GLY A 99 1.59 2.02 5.65
CA GLY A 99 0.92 1.52 6.85
C GLY A 99 -0.41 2.20 7.15
N GLN A 100 -1.16 1.66 8.12
CA GLN A 100 -2.52 2.12 8.49
C GLN A 100 -2.63 3.62 8.76
N HIS A 101 -1.58 4.25 9.30
CA HIS A 101 -1.58 5.67 9.61
C HIS A 101 -1.85 6.52 8.35
N ASN A 102 -1.14 6.25 7.26
CA ASN A 102 -1.34 6.97 6.00
C ASN A 102 -2.64 6.59 5.28
N ALA A 103 -3.12 5.36 5.46
CA ALA A 103 -4.34 4.87 4.83
C ALA A 103 -5.59 5.61 5.26
N LYS A 104 -5.71 5.93 6.57
CA LYS A 104 -6.84 6.71 7.09
C LYS A 104 -6.90 8.11 6.50
N ILE A 105 -5.73 8.68 6.22
CA ILE A 105 -5.61 10.05 5.74
C ILE A 105 -5.75 10.13 4.22
N ARG A 106 -5.21 9.17 3.47
CA ARG A 106 -5.07 9.24 2.00
C ARG A 106 -5.93 8.28 1.21
N GLY A 107 -6.52 7.26 1.86
CA GLY A 107 -7.26 6.20 1.19
C GLY A 107 -8.77 6.26 1.36
N ASN A 108 -9.51 5.86 0.32
CA ASN A 108 -10.97 5.72 0.33
C ASN A 108 -11.44 4.30 -0.07
N SER A 109 -10.52 3.34 -0.26
CA SER A 109 -10.84 1.99 -0.71
C SER A 109 -11.11 1.06 0.47
N LEU A 110 -12.32 0.46 0.51
CA LEU A 110 -12.69 -0.54 1.51
C LEU A 110 -11.81 -1.80 1.43
N PHE A 111 -11.50 -2.25 0.20
CA PHE A 111 -10.65 -3.41 -0.03
C PHE A 111 -9.28 -3.27 0.64
N LEU A 112 -8.63 -2.11 0.50
CA LEU A 112 -7.33 -1.84 1.11
C LEU A 112 -7.40 -1.80 2.63
N LYS A 113 -8.52 -1.31 3.20
CA LYS A 113 -8.75 -1.33 4.66
C LYS A 113 -8.86 -2.75 5.19
N ILE A 114 -9.64 -3.61 4.50
CA ILE A 114 -9.80 -5.02 4.88
C ILE A 114 -8.48 -5.76 4.75
N TRP A 115 -7.74 -5.55 3.65
CA TRP A 115 -6.44 -6.19 3.45
C TRP A 115 -5.46 -5.88 4.59
N ARG A 116 -5.37 -4.62 5.01
CA ARG A 116 -4.53 -4.23 6.15
C ARG A 116 -4.97 -4.87 7.45
N LEU A 117 -6.27 -4.92 7.71
CA LEU A 117 -6.79 -5.60 8.89
C LEU A 117 -6.36 -7.08 8.92
N ILE A 118 -6.44 -7.76 7.78
CA ILE A 118 -6.00 -9.16 7.66
C ILE A 118 -4.50 -9.27 7.89
N ALA A 119 -3.69 -8.39 7.28
CA ALA A 119 -2.24 -8.40 7.45
C ALA A 119 -1.85 -8.20 8.93
N ASP A 120 -2.46 -7.23 9.61
CA ASP A 120 -2.23 -7.01 11.04
C ASP A 120 -2.67 -8.21 11.89
N ALA A 121 -3.83 -8.80 11.59
CA ALA A 121 -4.33 -9.98 12.28
C ALA A 121 -3.37 -11.17 12.17
N VAL A 122 -2.77 -11.38 10.99
CA VAL A 122 -1.75 -12.42 10.77
C VAL A 122 -0.52 -12.16 11.64
N VAL A 123 -0.04 -10.91 11.72
CA VAL A 123 1.12 -10.57 12.58
C VAL A 123 0.80 -10.88 14.04
N TYR A 124 -0.36 -10.46 14.54
CA TYR A 124 -0.77 -10.75 15.93
C TYR A 124 -0.93 -12.25 16.19
N LEU A 125 -1.48 -12.99 15.23
CA LEU A 125 -1.60 -14.45 15.32
C LEU A 125 -0.23 -15.12 15.43
N LEU A 126 0.73 -14.73 14.59
CA LEU A 126 2.09 -15.24 14.64
C LEU A 126 2.76 -14.93 15.98
N LEU A 127 2.58 -13.71 16.48
CA LEU A 127 3.12 -13.30 17.77
C LEU A 127 2.52 -14.13 18.92
N PHE A 128 1.21 -14.36 18.88
CA PHE A 128 0.51 -15.24 19.82
C PHE A 128 1.03 -16.68 19.76
N LEU A 129 1.23 -17.23 18.55
CA LEU A 129 1.78 -18.58 18.37
C LEU A 129 3.20 -18.70 18.96
N ILE A 130 4.05 -17.70 18.71
CA ILE A 130 5.42 -17.68 19.28
C ILE A 130 5.36 -17.63 20.79
N LEU A 131 4.57 -16.72 21.38
CA LEU A 131 4.46 -16.57 22.84
C LEU A 131 3.86 -17.83 23.47
N SER A 132 2.82 -18.41 22.89
CA SER A 132 2.22 -19.66 23.38
C SER A 132 3.19 -20.83 23.28
N GLY A 133 3.98 -20.90 22.21
CA GLY A 133 5.04 -21.91 22.08
C GLY A 133 6.10 -21.79 23.16
N VAL A 134 6.58 -20.58 23.43
CA VAL A 134 7.55 -20.32 24.51
C VAL A 134 6.94 -20.64 25.87
N PHE A 135 5.69 -20.25 26.12
CA PHE A 135 4.97 -20.58 27.35
C PHE A 135 4.86 -22.09 27.56
N LEU A 136 4.42 -22.80 26.54
CA LEU A 136 4.30 -24.27 26.58
C LEU A 136 5.64 -24.94 26.85
N TRP A 137 6.70 -24.47 26.20
CA TRP A 137 8.05 -24.96 26.43
C TRP A 137 8.54 -24.68 27.87
N CYS A 138 8.24 -23.52 28.44
CA CYS A 138 8.54 -23.21 29.84
C CYS A 138 7.78 -24.12 30.82
N TYR A 139 6.56 -24.51 30.47
CA TYR A 139 5.70 -25.39 31.29
C TYR A 139 6.15 -26.84 31.24
N LEU A 140 6.49 -27.32 30.04
CA LEU A 140 6.96 -28.70 29.83
C LEU A 140 8.43 -28.81 30.26
N LYS A 141 8.68 -29.46 31.39
CA LYS A 141 10.03 -29.64 31.98
C LYS A 141 10.96 -30.53 31.15
N PHE A 142 10.43 -31.30 30.21
CA PHE A 142 11.09 -32.43 29.56
C PHE A 142 12.14 -31.98 28.58
N GLU A 143 12.47 -31.06 28.01
CA GLU A 143 13.56 -30.75 27.07
C GLU A 143 14.08 -29.32 27.14
N ARG A 144 14.02 -28.72 28.32
CA ARG A 144 14.45 -27.31 28.50
C ARG A 144 15.86 -27.02 28.02
N ARG A 145 16.79 -27.98 28.21
CA ARG A 145 18.18 -27.78 27.80
C ARG A 145 18.30 -27.66 26.28
N LYS A 146 17.64 -28.54 25.52
CA LYS A 146 17.68 -28.51 24.05
C LYS A 146 17.05 -27.23 23.47
N GLY A 147 15.92 -26.79 24.04
CA GLY A 147 15.28 -25.56 23.63
C GLY A 147 16.13 -24.32 23.91
N PHE A 148 16.86 -24.30 25.04
CA PHE A 148 17.76 -23.21 25.36
C PHE A 148 18.92 -23.09 24.35
N TYR A 149 19.51 -24.21 23.94
CA TYR A 149 20.53 -24.24 22.89
C TYR A 149 19.96 -23.76 21.54
N ALA A 150 18.72 -24.14 21.19
CA ALA A 150 18.08 -23.70 19.96
C ALA A 150 17.85 -22.19 19.94
N ILE A 151 17.43 -21.58 21.07
CA ILE A 151 17.25 -20.13 21.19
C ILE A 151 18.58 -19.41 21.02
N ILE A 152 19.64 -19.85 21.71
CA ILE A 152 20.98 -19.25 21.60
C ILE A 152 21.47 -19.34 20.15
N LEU A 153 21.34 -20.50 19.51
CA LEU A 153 21.77 -20.70 18.12
C LEU A 153 21.00 -19.77 17.16
N GLY A 154 19.67 -19.65 17.33
CA GLY A 154 18.85 -18.75 16.54
C GLY A 154 19.25 -17.27 16.72
N PHE A 155 19.54 -16.86 17.96
CA PHE A 155 19.99 -15.51 18.25
C PHE A 155 21.37 -15.20 17.64
N LEU A 156 22.33 -16.13 17.74
CA LEU A 156 23.63 -15.99 17.10
C LEU A 156 23.54 -15.91 15.58
N PHE A 157 22.67 -16.74 14.99
CA PHE A 157 22.40 -16.70 13.56
C PHE A 157 21.82 -15.36 13.13
N PHE A 158 20.85 -14.82 13.89
CA PHE A 158 20.26 -13.53 13.61
C PHE A 158 21.27 -12.38 13.67
N ILE A 159 22.14 -12.38 14.72
CA ILE A 159 23.23 -11.39 14.82
C ILE A 159 24.19 -11.51 13.66
N GLY A 160 24.56 -12.74 13.27
CA GLY A 160 25.44 -12.99 12.13
C GLY A 160 24.87 -12.44 10.82
N LEU A 161 23.57 -12.62 10.58
CA LEU A 161 22.87 -12.02 9.42
C LEU A 161 22.90 -10.49 9.47
N LEU A 162 22.68 -9.89 10.64
CA LEU A 162 22.75 -8.43 10.79
C LEU A 162 24.13 -7.87 10.43
N PHE A 163 25.21 -8.56 10.82
CA PHE A 163 26.57 -8.16 10.47
C PHE A 163 26.90 -8.31 8.98
N ILE A 164 26.22 -9.21 8.28
CA ILE A 164 26.41 -9.39 6.81
C ILE A 164 25.67 -8.31 6.03
N ILE A 165 24.53 -7.80 6.57
CA ILE A 165 23.68 -6.83 5.87
C ILE A 165 24.10 -5.37 6.15
N LEU A 166 24.73 -5.12 7.29
CA LEU A 166 25.28 -3.83 7.70
C LEU A 166 26.66 -3.57 7.10
#